data_afb4b00cd792a76ea2d4eb1fedfb10d4
#
_entry.id   afb4b00cd792a76ea2d4eb1fedfb10d4
#
_cell.length_a   1.000
_cell.length_b   1.000
_cell.length_c   1.000
_cell.angle_alpha   90.00
_cell.angle_beta   90.00
_cell.angle_gamma   90.00
#
_symmetry.space_group_name_H-M   'P 1'
#
loop_
_entity.id
_entity.type
_entity.pdbx_description
1 polymer ?
#
loop_
_entity_poly.entity_id
_entity_poly.type
_entity_poly.pdbx_seq_one_letter_code
_entity_poly.pdbx_strand_id
1 'polypeptide(L)'
;DWGGLIGLRIAAEHEDRFKRILAANTFLPTGDYRSPDAFIEWQQFSQKTPVFKVGEIITSACVSDLSDDIRKAYDAPFPGEEYKAGARRFPMLVPIKPDDPASNPNRKAWEVLKKWDKPFLTAFSDSDPITRGGDAYFHKLIPGTKGQAHTTIIGAGHFLQEDKGEELAELTVDFINNNPVT
;
A
#
# COMPACT_ATOMS: atom_id res chain seq x y z
N ASP A 1 -0.32 -0.37 1.06
CA ASP A 1 0.04 0.19 2.36
C ASP A 1 1.33 1.02 2.24
N TRP A 2 2.14 1.10 3.30
CA TRP A 2 3.35 1.93 3.39
C TRP A 2 4.41 1.65 2.32
N GLY A 3 4.42 0.47 1.73
CA GLY A 3 5.29 0.16 0.60
C GLY A 3 5.14 1.17 -0.54
N GLY A 4 3.91 1.60 -0.83
CA GLY A 4 3.65 2.64 -1.83
C GLY A 4 4.02 4.05 -1.36
N LEU A 5 3.66 4.45 -0.14
CA LEU A 5 4.00 5.78 0.38
C LEU A 5 5.52 6.01 0.41
N ILE A 6 6.29 4.97 0.71
CA ILE A 6 7.76 5.02 0.69
C ILE A 6 8.28 4.75 -0.73
N GLY A 7 7.87 3.64 -1.34
CA GLY A 7 8.42 3.14 -2.60
C GLY A 7 8.11 4.04 -3.80
N LEU A 8 6.88 4.54 -3.94
CA LEU A 8 6.53 5.44 -5.04
C LEU A 8 7.29 6.78 -4.95
N ARG A 9 7.52 7.26 -3.73
CA ARG A 9 8.30 8.45 -3.51
C ARG A 9 9.79 8.24 -3.84
N ILE A 10 10.37 7.14 -3.36
CA ILE A 10 11.76 6.78 -3.69
C ILE A 10 11.92 6.55 -5.20
N ALA A 11 10.96 5.88 -5.84
CA ALA A 11 10.98 5.66 -7.28
C ALA A 11 10.95 6.98 -8.07
N ALA A 12 10.16 7.96 -7.61
CA ALA A 12 10.11 9.27 -8.22
C ALA A 12 11.39 10.11 -7.98
N GLU A 13 12.00 9.99 -6.80
CA GLU A 13 13.24 10.71 -6.45
C GLU A 13 14.49 10.10 -7.11
N HIS A 14 14.45 8.81 -7.48
CA HIS A 14 15.56 8.03 -8.05
C HIS A 14 15.10 7.18 -9.23
N GLU A 15 14.43 7.78 -10.20
CA GLU A 15 13.78 7.06 -11.30
C GLU A 15 14.73 6.20 -12.16
N ASP A 16 16.01 6.56 -12.22
CA ASP A 16 17.07 5.81 -12.90
C ASP A 16 17.32 4.43 -12.30
N ARG A 17 17.04 4.25 -11.01
CA ARG A 17 17.22 2.99 -10.27
C ARG A 17 16.09 2.00 -10.45
N PHE A 18 14.94 2.44 -10.93
CA PHE A 18 13.75 1.61 -11.06
C PHE A 18 13.43 1.37 -12.54
N LYS A 19 13.27 0.11 -12.90
CA LYS A 19 12.96 -0.30 -14.27
C LYS A 19 11.46 -0.57 -14.47
N ARG A 20 10.77 -0.89 -13.38
CA ARG A 20 9.33 -1.18 -13.35
C ARG A 20 8.78 -0.99 -11.95
N ILE A 21 7.47 -0.82 -11.82
CA ILE A 21 6.77 -0.70 -10.54
C ILE A 21 5.55 -1.62 -10.56
N LEU A 22 5.36 -2.40 -9.47
CA LEU A 22 4.11 -3.06 -9.17
C LEU A 22 3.52 -2.42 -7.90
N ALA A 23 2.32 -1.89 -8.00
CA ALA A 23 1.59 -1.28 -6.90
C ALA A 23 0.40 -2.16 -6.50
N ALA A 24 0.37 -2.58 -5.23
CA ALA A 24 -0.68 -3.43 -4.67
C ALA A 24 -1.21 -2.79 -3.38
N ASN A 25 -2.53 -2.58 -3.27
CA ASN A 25 -3.22 -1.98 -2.12
C ASN A 25 -2.47 -0.82 -1.48
N THR A 26 -2.18 0.20 -2.27
CA THR A 26 -1.40 1.35 -1.82
C THR A 26 -1.81 2.64 -2.54
N PHE A 27 -1.34 3.75 -2.04
CA PHE A 27 -1.49 5.06 -2.66
C PHE A 27 -0.35 6.00 -2.27
N LEU A 28 -0.31 7.19 -2.87
CA LEU A 28 0.59 8.28 -2.49
C LEU A 28 -0.26 9.54 -2.22
N PRO A 29 -0.86 9.66 -1.02
CA PRO A 29 -1.76 10.76 -0.70
C PRO A 29 -1.00 12.09 -0.57
N THR A 30 -1.67 13.18 -0.95
CA THR A 30 -1.15 14.55 -0.89
C THR A 30 -1.92 15.42 0.12
N GLY A 31 -2.95 14.87 0.74
CA GLY A 31 -3.84 15.61 1.63
C GLY A 31 -4.79 16.58 0.93
N ASP A 32 -4.77 16.64 -0.41
CA ASP A 32 -5.65 17.53 -1.21
C ASP A 32 -7.07 16.96 -1.38
N TYR A 33 -7.24 15.67 -1.14
CA TYR A 33 -8.51 14.95 -1.23
C TYR A 33 -8.86 14.33 0.13
N ARG A 34 -10.16 14.21 0.38
CA ARG A 34 -10.65 13.54 1.59
C ARG A 34 -10.16 12.09 1.61
N SER A 35 -9.54 11.70 2.72
CA SER A 35 -9.18 10.31 2.97
C SER A 35 -10.43 9.43 3.17
N PRO A 36 -10.41 8.15 2.78
CA PRO A 36 -11.49 7.21 3.06
C PRO A 36 -11.83 7.15 4.56
N ASP A 37 -13.11 7.02 4.90
CA ASP A 37 -13.53 6.96 6.29
C ASP A 37 -12.87 5.78 7.03
N ALA A 38 -12.72 4.63 6.37
CA ALA A 38 -12.01 3.47 6.92
C ALA A 38 -10.56 3.80 7.33
N PHE A 39 -9.85 4.65 6.57
CA PHE A 39 -8.51 5.10 6.96
C PHE A 39 -8.56 6.01 8.19
N ILE A 40 -9.51 6.94 8.26
CA ILE A 40 -9.67 7.84 9.41
C ILE A 40 -10.02 7.04 10.68
N GLU A 41 -10.88 6.05 10.56
CA GLU A 41 -11.22 5.13 11.67
C GLU A 41 -9.99 4.35 12.13
N TRP A 42 -9.22 3.79 11.20
CA TRP A 42 -7.94 3.14 11.48
C TRP A 42 -6.96 4.08 12.21
N GLN A 43 -6.79 5.31 11.71
CA GLN A 43 -5.92 6.30 12.32
C GLN A 43 -6.34 6.59 13.77
N GLN A 44 -7.64 6.78 14.02
CA GLN A 44 -8.17 7.00 15.37
C GLN A 44 -8.01 5.78 16.28
N PHE A 45 -8.29 4.59 15.77
CA PHE A 45 -8.11 3.34 16.49
C PHE A 45 -6.66 3.16 16.94
N SER A 46 -5.70 3.39 16.03
CA SER A 46 -4.27 3.25 16.33
C SER A 46 -3.80 4.11 17.51
N GLN A 47 -4.47 5.24 17.76
CA GLN A 47 -4.14 6.16 18.86
C GLN A 47 -4.92 5.88 20.14
N LYS A 48 -6.16 5.38 20.02
CA LYS A 48 -7.08 5.28 21.16
C LYS A 48 -7.09 3.90 21.81
N THR A 49 -6.77 2.84 21.06
CA THR A 49 -6.81 1.47 21.62
C THR A 49 -5.77 1.31 22.74
N PRO A 50 -6.16 0.85 23.94
CA PRO A 50 -5.24 0.68 25.05
C PRO A 50 -4.25 -0.47 24.82
N VAL A 51 -4.67 -1.51 24.09
CA VAL A 51 -3.85 -2.66 23.75
C VAL A 51 -3.84 -2.81 22.23
N PHE A 52 -2.64 -2.73 21.64
CA PHE A 52 -2.46 -2.79 20.20
C PHE A 52 -2.04 -4.21 19.79
N LYS A 53 -3.01 -5.07 19.55
CA LYS A 53 -2.80 -6.48 19.19
C LYS A 53 -2.51 -6.59 17.68
N VAL A 54 -1.25 -6.68 17.32
CA VAL A 54 -0.81 -6.61 15.91
C VAL A 54 -1.38 -7.76 15.09
N GLY A 55 -1.27 -9.00 15.57
CA GLY A 55 -1.81 -10.18 14.87
C GLY A 55 -3.31 -10.13 14.66
N GLU A 56 -4.09 -9.62 15.64
CA GLU A 56 -5.53 -9.41 15.47
C GLU A 56 -5.86 -8.30 14.47
N ILE A 57 -5.09 -7.21 14.47
CA ILE A 57 -5.25 -6.10 13.52
C ILE A 57 -5.01 -6.59 12.09
N ILE A 58 -3.91 -7.33 11.85
CA ILE A 58 -3.62 -7.90 10.53
C ILE A 58 -4.77 -8.84 10.09
N THR A 59 -5.19 -9.75 10.97
CA THR A 59 -6.29 -10.68 10.66
C THR A 59 -7.58 -9.93 10.31
N SER A 60 -7.93 -8.88 11.05
CA SER A 60 -9.17 -8.12 10.81
C SER A 60 -9.18 -7.37 9.47
N ALA A 61 -8.02 -7.17 8.86
CA ALA A 61 -7.86 -6.52 7.56
C ALA A 61 -7.61 -7.52 6.42
N CYS A 62 -7.70 -8.83 6.69
CA CYS A 62 -7.77 -9.91 5.71
C CYS A 62 -9.21 -10.38 5.48
N VAL A 63 -9.46 -11.06 4.38
CA VAL A 63 -10.70 -11.80 4.12
C VAL A 63 -10.64 -13.18 4.78
N SER A 64 -9.49 -13.83 4.74
CA SER A 64 -9.23 -15.11 5.38
C SER A 64 -9.01 -14.96 6.89
N ASP A 65 -9.40 -15.99 7.64
CA ASP A 65 -9.07 -16.07 9.07
C ASP A 65 -7.66 -16.66 9.23
N LEU A 66 -6.72 -15.83 9.64
CA LEU A 66 -5.33 -16.25 9.82
C LEU A 66 -5.19 -17.20 11.02
N SER A 67 -4.36 -18.23 10.89
CA SER A 67 -4.09 -19.17 11.96
C SER A 67 -3.46 -18.49 13.18
N ASP A 68 -3.60 -19.12 14.35
CA ASP A 68 -2.99 -18.61 15.58
C ASP A 68 -1.46 -18.48 15.47
N ASP A 69 -0.81 -19.35 14.71
CA ASP A 69 0.63 -19.29 14.54
C ASP A 69 1.06 -18.09 13.67
N ILE A 70 0.28 -17.73 12.63
CA ILE A 70 0.50 -16.53 11.85
C ILE A 70 0.27 -15.29 12.72
N ARG A 71 -0.82 -15.25 13.51
CA ARG A 71 -1.07 -14.13 14.44
C ARG A 71 0.08 -13.94 15.43
N LYS A 72 0.57 -15.02 16.05
CA LYS A 72 1.72 -14.99 16.95
C LYS A 72 3.00 -14.52 16.25
N ALA A 73 3.22 -14.92 14.98
CA ALA A 73 4.35 -14.46 14.20
C ALA A 73 4.33 -12.93 13.99
N TYR A 74 3.15 -12.33 13.73
CA TYR A 74 2.99 -10.89 13.67
C TYR A 74 3.16 -10.19 15.02
N ASP A 75 2.81 -10.84 16.12
CA ASP A 75 2.99 -10.29 17.48
C ASP A 75 4.45 -10.44 17.99
N ALA A 76 5.22 -11.39 17.47
CA ALA A 76 6.56 -11.73 17.95
C ALA A 76 7.56 -10.55 18.01
N PRO A 77 7.55 -9.58 17.06
CA PRO A 77 8.42 -8.40 17.14
C PRO A 77 8.08 -7.43 18.28
N PHE A 78 6.93 -7.61 18.94
CA PHE A 78 6.36 -6.66 19.89
C PHE A 78 6.13 -7.29 21.28
N PRO A 79 7.17 -7.55 22.07
CA PRO A 79 7.04 -8.23 23.37
C PRO A 79 6.28 -7.42 24.42
N GLY A 80 6.06 -6.11 24.20
CA GLY A 80 5.31 -5.21 25.07
C GLY A 80 4.75 -4.01 24.31
N GLU A 81 3.85 -3.24 24.96
CA GLU A 81 3.22 -2.06 24.33
C GLU A 81 4.27 -0.95 23.99
N GLU A 82 5.33 -0.87 24.75
CA GLU A 82 6.43 0.08 24.53
C GLU A 82 7.18 -0.15 23.21
N TYR A 83 7.13 -1.37 22.65
CA TYR A 83 7.72 -1.69 21.33
C TYR A 83 6.82 -1.29 20.16
N LYS A 84 5.57 -0.91 20.41
CA LYS A 84 4.56 -0.61 19.39
C LYS A 84 4.47 0.88 19.02
N ALA A 85 5.34 1.72 19.57
CA ALA A 85 5.33 3.17 19.34
C ALA A 85 5.40 3.51 17.83
N GLY A 86 6.24 2.81 17.06
CA GLY A 86 6.34 2.93 15.60
C GLY A 86 5.02 2.58 14.91
N ALA A 87 4.47 1.39 15.20
CA ALA A 87 3.22 0.92 14.61
C ALA A 87 2.06 1.89 14.85
N ARG A 88 1.97 2.46 16.05
CA ARG A 88 0.98 3.50 16.40
C ARG A 88 1.25 4.82 15.69
N ARG A 89 2.51 5.19 15.46
CA ARG A 89 2.88 6.48 14.84
C ARG A 89 2.66 6.49 13.33
N PHE A 90 2.89 5.39 12.64
CA PHE A 90 2.81 5.33 11.18
C PHE A 90 1.49 5.88 10.59
N PRO A 91 0.30 5.52 11.08
CA PRO A 91 -0.94 6.08 10.55
C PRO A 91 -1.02 7.62 10.64
N MET A 92 -0.35 8.21 11.63
CA MET A 92 -0.31 9.67 11.83
C MET A 92 0.63 10.39 10.88
N LEU A 93 1.47 9.68 10.14
CA LEU A 93 2.40 10.25 9.17
C LEU A 93 1.82 10.30 7.76
N VAL A 94 0.69 9.63 7.53
CA VAL A 94 -0.03 9.69 6.25
C VAL A 94 -0.67 11.07 6.11
N PRO A 95 -0.39 11.84 5.05
CA PRO A 95 -0.94 13.16 4.90
C PRO A 95 -2.44 13.11 4.59
N ILE A 96 -3.24 13.75 5.44
CA ILE A 96 -4.69 13.90 5.31
C ILE A 96 -5.12 15.36 5.11
N LYS A 97 -4.15 16.30 5.20
CA LYS A 97 -4.35 17.74 4.97
C LYS A 97 -3.30 18.26 4.00
N PRO A 98 -3.63 19.33 3.24
CA PRO A 98 -2.71 19.90 2.25
C PRO A 98 -1.39 20.43 2.81
N ASP A 99 -1.36 20.79 4.09
CA ASP A 99 -0.21 21.35 4.83
C ASP A 99 0.54 20.32 5.69
N ASP A 100 0.14 19.05 5.66
CA ASP A 100 0.87 17.98 6.34
C ASP A 100 2.32 17.87 5.79
N PRO A 101 3.31 17.51 6.61
CA PRO A 101 4.72 17.51 6.22
C PRO A 101 5.06 16.71 4.95
N ALA A 102 4.35 15.60 4.73
CA ALA A 102 4.55 14.74 3.55
C ALA A 102 3.79 15.21 2.30
N SER A 103 2.83 16.15 2.41
CA SER A 103 1.95 16.56 1.31
C SER A 103 2.73 17.16 0.14
N ASN A 104 3.59 18.14 0.40
CA ASN A 104 4.37 18.79 -0.66
C ASN A 104 5.42 17.85 -1.30
N PRO A 105 6.21 17.08 -0.54
CA PRO A 105 7.06 16.04 -1.13
C PRO A 105 6.31 15.03 -2.00
N ASN A 106 5.12 14.60 -1.58
CA ASN A 106 4.30 13.68 -2.37
C ASN A 106 3.75 14.30 -3.65
N ARG A 107 3.38 15.60 -3.63
CA ARG A 107 3.01 16.34 -4.87
C ARG A 107 4.16 16.36 -5.87
N LYS A 108 5.38 16.64 -5.41
CA LYS A 108 6.58 16.59 -6.27
C LYS A 108 6.82 15.20 -6.86
N ALA A 109 6.64 14.15 -6.08
CA ALA A 109 6.72 12.79 -6.58
C ALA A 109 5.66 12.50 -7.65
N TRP A 110 4.43 12.99 -7.50
CA TRP A 110 3.39 12.88 -8.52
C TRP A 110 3.74 13.62 -9.83
N GLU A 111 4.49 14.72 -9.80
CA GLU A 111 4.95 15.40 -11.02
C GLU A 111 5.87 14.50 -11.86
N VAL A 112 6.67 13.65 -11.21
CA VAL A 112 7.51 12.64 -11.87
C VAL A 112 6.67 11.44 -12.30
N LEU A 113 5.86 10.89 -11.42
CA LEU A 113 5.03 9.70 -11.70
C LEU A 113 4.07 9.94 -12.87
N LYS A 114 3.55 11.15 -13.05
CA LYS A 114 2.73 11.53 -14.21
C LYS A 114 3.48 11.50 -15.55
N LYS A 115 4.80 11.43 -15.53
CA LYS A 115 5.67 11.28 -16.70
C LYS A 115 6.30 9.89 -16.78
N TRP A 116 6.02 9.02 -15.81
CA TRP A 116 6.59 7.69 -15.72
C TRP A 116 6.08 6.81 -16.86
N ASP A 117 6.94 6.51 -17.82
CA ASP A 117 6.64 5.70 -19.01
C ASP A 117 7.12 4.25 -18.92
N LYS A 118 7.94 3.93 -17.90
CA LYS A 118 8.38 2.56 -17.63
C LYS A 118 7.21 1.71 -17.13
N PRO A 119 7.25 0.37 -17.28
CA PRO A 119 6.14 -0.51 -16.89
C PRO A 119 5.66 -0.28 -15.46
N PHE A 120 4.36 -0.04 -15.33
CA PHE A 120 3.70 0.17 -14.04
C PHE A 120 2.45 -0.72 -13.96
N LEU A 121 2.50 -1.79 -13.17
CA LEU A 121 1.40 -2.71 -12.95
C LEU A 121 0.65 -2.37 -11.68
N THR A 122 -0.66 -2.56 -11.66
CA THR A 122 -1.47 -2.51 -10.45
C THR A 122 -2.13 -3.87 -10.18
N ALA A 123 -2.11 -4.29 -8.91
CA ALA A 123 -2.77 -5.49 -8.41
C ALA A 123 -3.49 -5.12 -7.09
N PHE A 124 -4.74 -4.66 -7.20
CA PHE A 124 -5.52 -4.22 -6.05
C PHE A 124 -6.57 -5.27 -5.69
N SER A 125 -6.82 -5.45 -4.40
CA SER A 125 -7.84 -6.37 -3.93
C SER A 125 -9.25 -5.75 -4.01
N ASP A 126 -10.26 -6.61 -4.10
CA ASP A 126 -11.66 -6.22 -4.18
C ASP A 126 -12.28 -5.82 -2.83
N SER A 127 -11.70 -6.27 -1.72
CA SER A 127 -12.27 -6.16 -0.38
C SER A 127 -11.49 -5.24 0.57
N ASP A 128 -10.51 -4.46 0.07
CA ASP A 128 -9.82 -3.45 0.87
C ASP A 128 -10.65 -2.15 0.99
N PRO A 129 -11.16 -1.78 2.17
CA PRO A 129 -11.96 -0.58 2.32
C PRO A 129 -11.14 0.72 2.24
N ILE A 130 -9.80 0.63 2.31
CA ILE A 130 -8.91 1.79 2.34
C ILE A 130 -8.43 2.17 0.95
N THR A 131 -7.97 1.21 0.13
CA THR A 131 -7.32 1.50 -1.15
C THR A 131 -8.11 1.05 -2.38
N ARG A 132 -9.22 0.31 -2.21
CA ARG A 132 -10.05 -0.16 -3.33
C ARG A 132 -10.43 0.97 -4.28
N GLY A 133 -10.20 0.76 -5.57
CA GLY A 133 -10.46 1.74 -6.63
C GLY A 133 -9.35 2.79 -6.81
N GLY A 134 -8.29 2.75 -5.98
CA GLY A 134 -7.13 3.62 -6.13
C GLY A 134 -6.30 3.33 -7.38
N ASP A 135 -6.37 2.11 -7.91
CA ASP A 135 -5.75 1.69 -9.17
C ASP A 135 -6.23 2.54 -10.35
N ALA A 136 -7.51 2.88 -10.42
CA ALA A 136 -8.06 3.74 -11.48
C ALA A 136 -7.36 5.11 -11.54
N TYR A 137 -6.91 5.63 -10.39
CA TYR A 137 -6.17 6.89 -10.34
C TYR A 137 -4.78 6.75 -10.96
N PHE A 138 -4.09 5.64 -10.71
CA PHE A 138 -2.81 5.33 -11.35
C PHE A 138 -2.99 5.16 -12.86
N HIS A 139 -3.99 4.39 -13.32
CA HIS A 139 -4.27 4.18 -14.74
C HIS A 139 -4.55 5.49 -15.48
N LYS A 140 -5.23 6.42 -14.84
CA LYS A 140 -5.54 7.74 -15.42
C LYS A 140 -4.31 8.62 -15.58
N LEU A 141 -3.36 8.56 -14.64
CA LEU A 141 -2.31 9.56 -14.52
C LEU A 141 -0.92 9.09 -14.94
N ILE A 142 -0.63 7.79 -14.88
CA ILE A 142 0.72 7.25 -15.10
C ILE A 142 0.78 6.58 -16.49
N PRO A 143 1.56 7.14 -17.45
CA PRO A 143 1.66 6.58 -18.80
C PRO A 143 2.10 5.12 -18.85
N GLY A 144 3.01 4.70 -17.96
CA GLY A 144 3.56 3.34 -17.90
C GLY A 144 2.56 2.25 -17.50
N THR A 145 1.33 2.61 -17.13
CA THR A 145 0.23 1.64 -16.91
C THR A 145 -0.34 1.11 -18.22
N LYS A 146 -0.19 1.84 -19.32
CA LYS A 146 -0.77 1.44 -20.61
C LYS A 146 -0.18 0.13 -21.11
N GLY A 147 -1.06 -0.81 -21.50
CA GLY A 147 -0.67 -2.10 -22.05
C GLY A 147 -0.19 -3.13 -21.02
N GLN A 148 -0.24 -2.81 -19.72
CA GLN A 148 0.05 -3.77 -18.66
C GLN A 148 -1.19 -4.62 -18.33
N ALA A 149 -0.96 -5.86 -17.88
CA ALA A 149 -2.01 -6.81 -17.51
C ALA A 149 -2.52 -6.56 -16.08
N HIS A 150 -3.13 -5.38 -15.87
CA HIS A 150 -3.73 -5.05 -14.57
C HIS A 150 -4.78 -6.06 -14.16
N THR A 151 -4.85 -6.36 -12.87
CA THR A 151 -5.85 -7.28 -12.34
C THR A 151 -6.38 -6.80 -10.99
N THR A 152 -7.60 -7.25 -10.67
CA THR A 152 -8.17 -7.17 -9.32
C THR A 152 -8.03 -8.53 -8.66
N ILE A 153 -7.37 -8.59 -7.51
CA ILE A 153 -7.22 -9.79 -6.70
C ILE A 153 -8.53 -10.03 -5.94
N ILE A 154 -9.26 -11.05 -6.35
CA ILE A 154 -10.59 -11.36 -5.83
C ILE A 154 -10.50 -12.14 -4.51
N GLY A 155 -11.31 -11.74 -3.53
CA GLY A 155 -11.36 -12.39 -2.21
C GLY A 155 -10.13 -12.10 -1.36
N ALA A 156 -9.59 -10.89 -1.47
CA ALA A 156 -8.49 -10.41 -0.63
C ALA A 156 -8.83 -9.05 0.01
N GLY A 157 -8.40 -8.87 1.25
CA GLY A 157 -8.52 -7.63 2.03
C GLY A 157 -7.31 -6.71 1.83
N HIS A 158 -7.04 -5.88 2.83
CA HIS A 158 -5.92 -4.93 2.77
C HIS A 158 -4.57 -5.64 2.69
N PHE A 159 -4.37 -6.70 3.47
CA PHE A 159 -3.16 -7.53 3.43
C PHE A 159 -3.32 -8.68 2.42
N LEU A 160 -3.45 -8.32 1.15
CA LEU A 160 -3.69 -9.25 0.06
C LEU A 160 -2.61 -10.33 -0.08
N GLN A 161 -1.39 -10.10 0.38
CA GLN A 161 -0.31 -11.10 0.41
C GLN A 161 -0.57 -12.25 1.40
N GLU A 162 -1.40 -12.02 2.43
CA GLU A 162 -1.84 -13.07 3.34
C GLU A 162 -3.00 -13.88 2.75
N ASP A 163 -3.92 -13.18 2.08
CA ASP A 163 -5.11 -13.80 1.49
C ASP A 163 -4.80 -14.54 0.18
N LYS A 164 -3.94 -13.96 -0.67
CA LYS A 164 -3.67 -14.38 -2.07
C LYS A 164 -2.20 -14.25 -2.45
N GLY A 165 -1.30 -14.65 -1.54
CA GLY A 165 0.15 -14.49 -1.74
C GLY A 165 0.68 -15.22 -2.97
N GLU A 166 0.21 -16.45 -3.26
CA GLU A 166 0.62 -17.22 -4.44
C GLU A 166 0.20 -16.52 -5.74
N GLU A 167 -1.06 -16.09 -5.84
CA GLU A 167 -1.59 -15.36 -6.99
C GLU A 167 -0.81 -14.06 -7.24
N LEU A 168 -0.51 -13.32 -6.17
CA LEU A 168 0.28 -12.09 -6.25
C LEU A 168 1.73 -12.37 -6.70
N ALA A 169 2.32 -13.48 -6.24
CA ALA A 169 3.66 -13.89 -6.65
C ALA A 169 3.72 -14.29 -8.13
N GLU A 170 2.76 -15.08 -8.61
CA GLU A 170 2.64 -15.46 -10.03
C GLU A 170 2.50 -14.22 -10.91
N LEU A 171 1.59 -13.32 -10.57
CA LEU A 171 1.41 -12.04 -11.26
C LEU A 171 2.70 -11.22 -11.31
N THR A 172 3.45 -11.21 -10.20
CA THR A 172 4.73 -10.48 -10.12
C THR A 172 5.76 -11.09 -11.06
N VAL A 173 5.87 -12.42 -11.10
CA VAL A 173 6.80 -13.13 -11.98
C VAL A 173 6.44 -12.87 -13.45
N ASP A 174 5.16 -12.97 -13.81
CA ASP A 174 4.68 -12.72 -15.15
C ASP A 174 4.94 -11.27 -15.58
N PHE A 175 4.69 -10.31 -14.69
CA PHE A 175 5.01 -8.90 -14.96
C PHE A 175 6.51 -8.68 -15.23
N ILE A 176 7.39 -9.33 -14.46
CA ILE A 176 8.83 -9.27 -14.65
C ILE A 176 9.23 -9.86 -16.01
N ASN A 177 8.70 -11.03 -16.35
CA ASN A 177 9.02 -11.75 -17.59
C ASN A 177 8.52 -11.00 -18.85
N ASN A 178 7.35 -10.38 -18.76
CA ASN A 178 6.76 -9.61 -19.86
C ASN A 178 7.40 -8.21 -20.04
N ASN A 179 8.19 -7.77 -19.08
CA ASN A 179 8.87 -6.47 -19.11
C ASN A 179 10.37 -6.66 -18.80
N PRO A 180 11.15 -7.35 -19.65
CA PRO A 180 12.57 -7.60 -19.40
C PRO A 180 13.37 -6.30 -19.32
N VAL A 181 14.43 -6.30 -18.50
CA VAL A 181 15.40 -5.20 -18.43
C VAL A 181 16.40 -5.38 -19.56
N THR A 182 16.40 -4.45 -20.48
CA THR A 182 17.41 -4.32 -21.54
C THR A 182 18.60 -3.47 -21.06
#